data_ce2704d6c59e50b6c3aac016e2d32b9e
#
_entry.id   ce2704d6c59e50b6c3aac016e2d32b9e
#
_cell.length_a   1.000
_cell.length_b   1.000
_cell.length_c   1.000
_cell.angle_alpha   90.00
_cell.angle_beta   90.00
_cell.angle_gamma   90.00
#
_symmetry.space_group_name_H-M   'P 1'
#
loop_
_entity.id
_entity.type
_entity.pdbx_description
1 polymer ?
#
loop_
_entity_poly.entity_id
_entity_poly.type
_entity_poly.pdbx_seq_one_letter_code
_entity_poly.pdbx_strand_id
1 'polypeptide(L)'
;VLHFFYKNDPKIIDNWKRLQPYTAKMMEYFNSRIGVYPYKQYTVAQGGDGGMEYAMMTLITGGRSFNSLFGVTCHELAHSWFQHVLATNETKHEWMDEGFTTFISTLAKDEILEEKKAFPMERRYDDYYRLALSGTEMPQSTNANRYEYNYAYENTAYDKGAVFLSQLGYIIGKKNLFTLRT
;
A
#
# COMPACT_ATOMS: atom_id res chain seq x y z
N VAL A 1 -11.96 -10.77 12.84
CA VAL A 1 -11.06 -10.68 14.02
C VAL A 1 -9.70 -10.19 13.57
N LEU A 2 -9.09 -9.23 14.32
CA LEU A 2 -7.72 -8.77 14.10
C LEU A 2 -6.80 -9.36 15.16
N HIS A 3 -5.71 -9.98 14.71
CA HIS A 3 -4.68 -10.56 15.57
C HIS A 3 -3.38 -9.76 15.42
N PHE A 4 -2.68 -9.55 16.55
CA PHE A 4 -1.40 -8.84 16.57
C PHE A 4 -0.35 -9.66 17.33
N PHE A 5 0.75 -9.99 16.66
CA PHE A 5 1.86 -10.73 17.24
C PHE A 5 3.15 -9.90 17.15
N TYR A 6 3.66 -9.47 18.28
CA TYR A 6 4.89 -8.68 18.35
C TYR A 6 5.65 -8.95 19.64
N LYS A 7 6.95 -8.66 19.64
CA LYS A 7 7.81 -8.85 20.81
C LYS A 7 7.37 -7.94 21.95
N ASN A 8 7.43 -8.45 23.16
CA ASN A 8 7.25 -7.67 24.38
C ASN A 8 8.54 -6.85 24.66
N ASP A 9 8.81 -5.87 23.82
CA ASP A 9 9.97 -4.97 23.91
C ASP A 9 9.48 -3.55 24.22
N PRO A 10 9.92 -2.94 25.33
CA PRO A 10 9.52 -1.57 25.71
C PRO A 10 9.75 -0.52 24.62
N LYS A 11 10.70 -0.74 23.72
CA LYS A 11 11.01 0.21 22.63
C LYS A 11 9.94 0.25 21.52
N ILE A 12 9.15 -0.80 21.38
CA ILE A 12 8.20 -0.93 20.26
C ILE A 12 6.75 -1.09 20.70
N ILE A 13 6.52 -1.61 21.91
CA ILE A 13 5.21 -2.05 22.40
C ILE A 13 4.13 -0.96 22.30
N ASP A 14 4.46 0.29 22.59
CA ASP A 14 3.49 1.39 22.58
C ASP A 14 3.02 1.70 21.16
N ASN A 15 3.92 1.69 20.17
CA ASN A 15 3.56 1.88 18.78
C ASN A 15 2.68 0.73 18.27
N TRP A 16 2.98 -0.51 18.66
CA TRP A 16 2.18 -1.68 18.27
C TRP A 16 0.80 -1.71 18.93
N LYS A 17 0.70 -1.32 20.20
CA LYS A 17 -0.60 -1.15 20.86
C LYS A 17 -1.44 -0.05 20.21
N ARG A 18 -0.79 1.09 19.90
CA ARG A 18 -1.44 2.21 19.22
C ARG A 18 -1.92 1.82 17.83
N LEU A 19 -1.21 0.95 17.10
CA LEU A 19 -1.56 0.49 15.76
C LEU A 19 -2.91 -0.24 15.71
N GLN A 20 -3.26 -1.00 16.75
CA GLN A 20 -4.43 -1.90 16.74
C GLN A 20 -5.74 -1.21 16.36
N PRO A 21 -6.20 -0.13 17.01
CA PRO A 21 -7.40 0.57 16.62
C PRO A 21 -7.31 1.22 15.23
N TYR A 22 -6.11 1.61 14.81
CA TYR A 22 -5.92 2.16 13.46
C TYR A 22 -6.02 1.07 12.38
N THR A 23 -5.60 -0.14 12.64
CA THR A 23 -5.78 -1.26 11.69
C THR A 23 -7.27 -1.56 11.47
N ALA A 24 -8.11 -1.44 12.50
CA ALA A 24 -9.56 -1.52 12.35
C ALA A 24 -10.11 -0.41 11.43
N LYS A 25 -9.66 0.83 11.62
CA LYS A 25 -10.03 1.96 10.74
C LYS A 25 -9.57 1.75 9.29
N MET A 26 -8.36 1.19 9.09
CA MET A 26 -7.89 0.83 7.74
C MET A 26 -8.81 -0.20 7.09
N MET A 27 -9.20 -1.25 7.82
CA MET A 27 -10.12 -2.27 7.33
C MET A 27 -11.49 -1.65 6.95
N GLU A 28 -12.04 -0.78 7.77
CA GLU A 28 -13.28 -0.05 7.50
C GLU A 28 -13.15 0.84 6.25
N TYR A 29 -12.05 1.56 6.15
CA TYR A 29 -11.76 2.42 4.98
C TYR A 29 -11.74 1.59 3.70
N PHE A 30 -10.98 0.50 3.64
CA PHE A 30 -10.88 -0.34 2.45
C PHE A 30 -12.21 -1.04 2.14
N ASN A 31 -12.92 -1.53 3.15
CA ASN A 31 -14.26 -2.09 2.97
C ASN A 31 -15.22 -1.10 2.30
N SER A 32 -15.15 0.16 2.67
CA SER A 32 -16.03 1.20 2.13
C SER A 32 -15.64 1.68 0.73
N ARG A 33 -14.36 1.62 0.38
CA ARG A 33 -13.81 2.17 -0.87
C ARG A 33 -13.63 1.15 -1.97
N ILE A 34 -13.24 -0.08 -1.61
CA ILE A 34 -12.88 -1.13 -2.57
C ILE A 34 -13.95 -2.22 -2.58
N GLY A 35 -14.25 -2.79 -1.41
CA GLY A 35 -15.18 -3.89 -1.28
C GLY A 35 -15.00 -4.62 0.05
N VAL A 36 -15.97 -5.41 0.44
CA VAL A 36 -15.96 -6.10 1.74
C VAL A 36 -14.84 -7.14 1.80
N TYR A 37 -14.01 -7.06 2.84
CA TYR A 37 -13.00 -8.07 3.14
C TYR A 37 -13.66 -9.45 3.36
N PRO A 38 -13.36 -10.46 2.54
CA PRO A 38 -14.16 -11.69 2.51
C PRO A 38 -13.78 -12.69 3.59
N TYR A 39 -12.69 -12.47 4.32
CA TYR A 39 -12.17 -13.42 5.30
C TYR A 39 -12.56 -13.05 6.73
N LYS A 40 -12.55 -14.05 7.63
CA LYS A 40 -13.00 -13.86 9.02
C LYS A 40 -11.95 -13.23 9.95
N GLN A 41 -10.70 -13.22 9.52
CA GLN A 41 -9.59 -12.74 10.34
C GLN A 41 -8.49 -12.10 9.49
N TYR A 42 -7.68 -11.22 10.11
CA TYR A 42 -6.43 -10.71 9.57
C TYR A 42 -5.40 -10.64 10.68
N THR A 43 -4.15 -10.94 10.36
CA THR A 43 -3.05 -10.98 11.31
C THR A 43 -1.97 -9.97 10.94
N VAL A 44 -1.55 -9.16 11.90
CA VAL A 44 -0.36 -8.30 11.78
C VAL A 44 0.71 -8.86 12.71
N ALA A 45 1.79 -9.37 12.13
CA ALA A 45 2.86 -9.99 12.90
C ALA A 45 4.20 -9.26 12.68
N GLN A 46 4.98 -9.16 13.76
CA GLN A 46 6.33 -8.65 13.66
C GLN A 46 7.22 -9.64 12.93
N GLY A 47 7.78 -9.21 11.81
CA GLY A 47 8.78 -9.92 11.03
C GLY A 47 10.18 -9.33 11.15
N GLY A 48 11.10 -9.87 10.37
CA GLY A 48 12.51 -9.47 10.38
C GLY A 48 12.88 -8.42 9.33
N ASP A 49 12.09 -8.29 8.26
CA ASP A 49 12.48 -7.51 7.10
C ASP A 49 11.30 -6.75 6.48
N GLY A 50 11.45 -5.44 6.32
CA GLY A 50 10.51 -4.55 5.62
C GLY A 50 9.05 -4.68 6.04
N GLY A 51 8.22 -4.88 5.05
CA GLY A 51 6.84 -5.35 5.06
C GLY A 51 6.70 -6.47 4.05
N MET A 52 5.75 -7.38 4.27
CA MET A 52 5.44 -8.47 3.35
C MET A 52 3.99 -8.89 3.52
N GLU A 53 3.27 -8.93 2.42
CA GLU A 53 1.88 -9.36 2.35
C GLU A 53 1.76 -10.87 2.20
N TYR A 54 0.78 -11.42 2.87
CA TYR A 54 0.28 -12.79 2.69
C TYR A 54 -1.25 -12.77 2.75
N ALA A 55 -1.88 -13.78 2.23
CA ALA A 55 -3.33 -13.94 2.39
C ALA A 55 -3.71 -13.95 3.88
N MET A 56 -4.53 -12.98 4.31
CA MET A 56 -5.02 -12.82 5.68
C MET A 56 -3.94 -12.52 6.75
N MET A 57 -2.71 -12.14 6.34
CA MET A 57 -1.62 -11.87 7.27
C MET A 57 -0.59 -10.94 6.65
N THR A 58 0.11 -10.15 7.48
CA THR A 58 1.30 -9.42 7.08
C THR A 58 2.43 -9.56 8.08
N LEU A 59 3.67 -9.53 7.60
CA LEU A 59 4.88 -9.41 8.41
C LEU A 59 5.42 -7.99 8.30
N ILE A 60 5.75 -7.37 9.44
CA ILE A 60 6.25 -5.98 9.49
C ILE A 60 7.41 -5.87 10.47
N THR A 61 8.48 -5.18 10.07
CA THR A 61 9.62 -4.88 10.96
C THR A 61 9.18 -4.09 12.20
N GLY A 62 9.53 -4.58 13.39
CA GLY A 62 9.01 -4.07 14.67
C GLY A 62 9.46 -2.66 15.07
N GLY A 63 10.71 -2.31 14.81
CA GLY A 63 11.36 -1.10 15.33
C GLY A 63 11.06 0.20 14.59
N ARG A 64 9.84 0.37 14.04
CA ARG A 64 9.43 1.54 13.26
C ARG A 64 8.84 2.64 14.14
N SER A 65 9.00 3.91 13.74
CA SER A 65 8.16 4.99 14.27
C SER A 65 6.68 4.71 13.98
N PHE A 66 5.77 5.29 14.76
CA PHE A 66 4.33 5.04 14.56
C PHE A 66 3.86 5.34 13.12
N ASN A 67 4.28 6.48 12.54
CA ASN A 67 3.88 6.85 11.18
C ASN A 67 4.42 5.88 10.11
N SER A 68 5.63 5.34 10.32
CA SER A 68 6.21 4.32 9.45
C SER A 68 5.50 2.97 9.63
N LEU A 69 5.22 2.56 10.87
CA LEU A 69 4.49 1.35 11.17
C LEU A 69 3.07 1.38 10.60
N PHE A 70 2.36 2.51 10.78
CA PHE A 70 1.05 2.74 10.17
C PHE A 70 1.11 2.62 8.65
N GLY A 71 2.05 3.34 8.00
CA GLY A 71 2.14 3.38 6.54
C GLY A 71 2.38 2.00 5.93
N VAL A 72 3.32 1.24 6.48
CA VAL A 72 3.60 -0.13 6.02
C VAL A 72 2.40 -1.05 6.30
N THR A 73 1.82 -1.01 7.50
CA THR A 73 0.63 -1.84 7.80
C THR A 73 -0.54 -1.52 6.86
N CYS A 74 -0.75 -0.24 6.54
CA CYS A 74 -1.80 0.20 5.63
C CYS A 74 -1.57 -0.32 4.21
N HIS A 75 -0.32 -0.31 3.74
CA HIS A 75 0.09 -0.84 2.45
C HIS A 75 -0.13 -2.36 2.40
N GLU A 76 0.46 -3.11 3.32
CA GLU A 76 0.36 -4.57 3.35
C GLU A 76 -1.09 -5.07 3.52
N LEU A 77 -1.91 -4.35 4.31
CA LEU A 77 -3.33 -4.70 4.43
C LEU A 77 -4.08 -4.49 3.11
N ALA A 78 -3.75 -3.47 2.33
CA ALA A 78 -4.41 -3.17 1.06
C ALA A 78 -4.17 -4.26 0.00
N HIS A 79 -3.04 -4.97 0.06
CA HIS A 79 -2.78 -6.15 -0.76
C HIS A 79 -3.80 -7.28 -0.59
N SER A 80 -4.56 -7.29 0.51
CA SER A 80 -5.68 -8.22 0.66
C SER A 80 -6.71 -8.08 -0.45
N TRP A 81 -6.85 -6.92 -1.06
CA TRP A 81 -7.72 -6.65 -2.22
C TRP A 81 -6.93 -6.68 -3.52
N PHE A 82 -5.87 -5.88 -3.59
CA PHE A 82 -5.01 -5.78 -4.78
C PHE A 82 -3.87 -6.78 -4.66
N GLN A 83 -4.07 -7.88 -5.19
CA GLN A 83 -3.45 -9.17 -5.37
C GLN A 83 -4.41 -10.27 -4.92
N HIS A 84 -4.71 -10.43 -3.62
CA HIS A 84 -5.35 -11.66 -3.12
C HIS A 84 -6.82 -11.81 -3.55
N VAL A 85 -7.66 -10.80 -3.35
CA VAL A 85 -9.10 -10.89 -3.71
C VAL A 85 -9.31 -10.77 -5.21
N LEU A 86 -8.61 -9.85 -5.87
CA LEU A 86 -8.69 -9.65 -7.31
C LEU A 86 -7.89 -10.67 -8.11
N ALA A 87 -7.05 -11.48 -7.44
CA ALA A 87 -6.22 -12.52 -8.01
C ALA A 87 -5.36 -12.06 -9.21
N THR A 88 -4.77 -10.86 -9.08
CA THR A 88 -3.83 -10.35 -10.08
C THR A 88 -2.56 -11.19 -10.07
N ASN A 89 -1.95 -11.37 -11.25
CA ASN A 89 -0.68 -12.09 -11.34
C ASN A 89 0.48 -11.12 -11.04
N GLU A 90 0.88 -11.05 -9.77
CA GLU A 90 1.93 -10.15 -9.29
C GLU A 90 3.29 -10.40 -9.94
N THR A 91 3.59 -11.63 -10.32
CA THR A 91 4.86 -11.98 -10.98
C THR A 91 4.96 -11.53 -12.44
N LYS A 92 3.85 -11.10 -13.03
CA LYS A 92 3.79 -10.59 -14.41
C LYS A 92 3.40 -9.12 -14.48
N HIS A 93 2.68 -8.63 -13.48
CA HIS A 93 2.07 -7.30 -13.47
C HIS A 93 2.27 -6.66 -12.10
N GLU A 94 3.50 -6.58 -11.66
CA GLU A 94 3.91 -6.07 -10.33
C GLU A 94 3.32 -4.67 -10.05
N TRP A 95 3.19 -3.83 -11.07
CA TRP A 95 2.60 -2.51 -10.96
C TRP A 95 1.09 -2.51 -10.62
N MET A 96 0.37 -3.58 -10.99
CA MET A 96 -1.05 -3.72 -10.64
C MET A 96 -1.22 -4.08 -9.17
N ASP A 97 -0.27 -4.79 -8.62
CA ASP A 97 -0.20 -5.13 -7.22
C ASP A 97 0.27 -3.89 -6.40
N GLU A 98 1.50 -3.48 -6.61
CA GLU A 98 2.15 -2.44 -5.82
C GLU A 98 1.61 -1.04 -6.09
N GLY A 99 1.28 -0.72 -7.34
CA GLY A 99 0.78 0.59 -7.73
C GLY A 99 -0.62 0.89 -7.19
N PHE A 100 -1.54 -0.07 -7.30
CA PHE A 100 -2.88 0.05 -6.73
C PHE A 100 -2.83 0.15 -5.21
N THR A 101 -2.05 -0.70 -4.59
CA THR A 101 -1.84 -0.73 -3.15
C THR A 101 -1.22 0.58 -2.64
N THR A 102 -0.18 1.08 -3.32
CA THR A 102 0.43 2.39 -2.99
C THR A 102 -0.55 3.54 -3.14
N PHE A 103 -1.35 3.55 -4.19
CA PHE A 103 -2.36 4.58 -4.42
C PHE A 103 -3.39 4.62 -3.28
N ILE A 104 -4.04 3.49 -2.99
CA ILE A 104 -5.13 3.46 -2.01
C ILE A 104 -4.63 3.65 -0.58
N SER A 105 -3.47 3.09 -0.23
CA SER A 105 -2.88 3.25 1.11
C SER A 105 -2.40 4.69 1.37
N THR A 106 -1.93 5.39 0.33
CA THR A 106 -1.59 6.82 0.45
C THR A 106 -2.82 7.66 0.78
N LEU A 107 -3.96 7.41 0.11
CA LEU A 107 -5.22 8.10 0.39
C LEU A 107 -5.79 7.72 1.77
N ALA A 108 -5.71 6.43 2.14
CA ALA A 108 -6.15 5.95 3.44
C ALA A 108 -5.37 6.60 4.59
N LYS A 109 -4.05 6.73 4.43
CA LYS A 109 -3.20 7.38 5.42
C LYS A 109 -3.58 8.84 5.63
N ASP A 110 -3.77 9.60 4.57
CA ASP A 110 -4.17 11.01 4.65
C ASP A 110 -5.51 11.17 5.37
N GLU A 111 -6.50 10.34 5.03
CA GLU A 111 -7.84 10.40 5.63
C GLU A 111 -7.85 9.92 7.09
N ILE A 112 -7.25 8.77 7.40
CA ILE A 112 -7.30 8.15 8.73
C ILE A 112 -6.45 8.91 9.76
N LEU A 113 -5.29 9.44 9.36
CA LEU A 113 -4.44 10.26 10.22
C LEU A 113 -4.82 11.75 10.21
N GLU A 114 -5.85 12.11 9.44
CA GLU A 114 -6.32 13.50 9.30
C GLU A 114 -5.19 14.47 8.89
N GLU A 115 -4.27 14.00 8.03
CA GLU A 115 -3.16 14.82 7.54
C GLU A 115 -3.68 16.01 6.71
N LYS A 116 -4.83 15.86 6.04
CA LYS A 116 -5.55 16.90 5.27
C LYS A 116 -4.65 17.60 4.24
N LYS A 117 -3.82 16.84 3.56
CA LYS A 117 -2.93 17.36 2.53
C LYS A 117 -3.74 17.88 1.35
N ALA A 118 -3.35 19.04 0.83
CA ALA A 118 -3.94 19.56 -0.41
C ALA A 118 -3.75 18.58 -1.58
N PHE A 119 -2.63 17.87 -1.59
CA PHE A 119 -2.31 16.85 -2.59
C PHE A 119 -1.62 15.64 -1.94
N PRO A 120 -2.37 14.63 -1.47
CA PRO A 120 -1.81 13.46 -0.80
C PRO A 120 -0.78 12.69 -1.63
N MET A 121 -0.90 12.74 -2.97
CA MET A 121 -0.04 12.03 -3.91
C MET A 121 1.28 12.76 -4.25
N GLU A 122 1.52 13.96 -3.71
CA GLU A 122 2.68 14.81 -4.04
C GLU A 122 4.00 14.04 -4.05
N ARG A 123 4.28 13.30 -2.98
CA ARG A 123 5.50 12.49 -2.88
C ARG A 123 5.63 11.47 -4.01
N ARG A 124 4.51 10.84 -4.43
CA ARG A 124 4.52 9.83 -5.50
C ARG A 124 4.87 10.45 -6.85
N TYR A 125 4.36 11.67 -7.09
CA TYR A 125 4.75 12.44 -8.27
C TYR A 125 6.21 12.85 -8.24
N ASP A 126 6.75 13.29 -7.10
CA ASP A 126 8.16 13.65 -6.97
C ASP A 126 9.08 12.46 -7.24
N ASP A 127 8.76 11.29 -6.68
CA ASP A 127 9.53 10.07 -6.87
C ASP A 127 9.44 9.59 -8.34
N TYR A 128 8.27 9.68 -8.97
CA TYR A 128 8.12 9.41 -10.40
C TYR A 128 8.88 10.41 -11.28
N TYR A 129 8.85 11.71 -10.98
CA TYR A 129 9.64 12.70 -11.74
C TYR A 129 11.14 12.41 -11.67
N ARG A 130 11.65 12.01 -10.52
CA ARG A 130 13.05 11.59 -10.39
C ARG A 130 13.36 10.38 -11.27
N LEU A 131 12.48 9.40 -11.32
CA LEU A 131 12.60 8.24 -12.20
C LEU A 131 12.61 8.67 -13.68
N ALA A 132 11.66 9.50 -14.10
CA ALA A 132 11.56 9.96 -15.49
C ALA A 132 12.80 10.75 -15.95
N LEU A 133 13.44 11.49 -15.03
CA LEU A 133 14.67 12.24 -15.29
C LEU A 133 15.94 11.40 -15.18
N SER A 134 15.88 10.20 -14.63
CA SER A 134 17.06 9.35 -14.37
C SER A 134 17.64 8.71 -15.64
N GLY A 135 16.86 8.64 -16.72
CA GLY A 135 17.21 7.88 -17.93
C GLY A 135 17.10 6.35 -17.79
N THR A 136 16.62 5.85 -16.61
CA THR A 136 16.46 4.42 -16.34
C THR A 136 14.99 3.98 -16.33
N GLU A 137 14.06 4.89 -16.63
CA GLU A 137 12.63 4.59 -16.73
C GLU A 137 12.36 3.52 -17.78
N MET A 138 11.52 2.55 -17.41
CA MET A 138 11.04 1.50 -18.31
C MET A 138 9.51 1.52 -18.40
N PRO A 139 8.92 0.87 -19.44
CA PRO A 139 7.49 0.68 -19.50
C PRO A 139 6.95 0.00 -18.24
N GLN A 140 5.81 0.46 -17.76
CA GLN A 140 5.20 -0.04 -16.50
C GLN A 140 4.88 -1.54 -16.53
N SER A 141 4.65 -2.09 -17.71
CA SER A 141 4.41 -3.54 -17.94
C SER A 141 5.69 -4.37 -18.04
N THR A 142 6.88 -3.78 -17.78
CA THR A 142 8.16 -4.49 -17.80
C THR A 142 8.21 -5.45 -16.62
N ASN A 143 8.53 -6.72 -16.87
CA ASN A 143 8.70 -7.71 -15.80
C ASN A 143 9.90 -7.36 -14.90
N ALA A 144 9.77 -7.59 -13.60
CA ALA A 144 10.78 -7.28 -12.58
C ALA A 144 12.19 -7.76 -12.94
N ASN A 145 12.32 -8.96 -13.53
CA ASN A 145 13.61 -9.56 -13.91
C ASN A 145 14.35 -8.82 -15.06
N ARG A 146 13.70 -7.84 -15.69
CA ARG A 146 14.30 -7.08 -16.80
C ARG A 146 14.82 -5.72 -16.39
N TYR A 147 14.60 -5.31 -15.15
CA TYR A 147 15.16 -4.06 -14.64
C TYR A 147 16.64 -4.24 -14.29
N GLU A 148 17.46 -3.33 -14.78
CA GLU A 148 18.89 -3.29 -14.46
C GLU A 148 19.15 -2.76 -13.04
N TYR A 149 18.26 -1.85 -12.57
CA TYR A 149 18.38 -1.18 -11.28
C TYR A 149 17.12 -1.38 -10.42
N ASN A 150 17.29 -1.80 -9.18
CA ASN A 150 16.18 -1.91 -8.21
C ASN A 150 15.43 -0.59 -8.03
N TYR A 151 16.15 0.54 -8.03
CA TYR A 151 15.53 1.87 -7.98
C TYR A 151 14.50 2.08 -9.11
N ALA A 152 14.83 1.69 -10.35
CA ALA A 152 13.93 1.84 -11.49
C ALA A 152 12.71 0.91 -11.35
N TYR A 153 12.91 -0.33 -10.87
CA TYR A 153 11.83 -1.26 -10.57
C TYR A 153 10.88 -0.72 -9.51
N GLU A 154 11.40 -0.39 -8.33
CA GLU A 154 10.59 0.10 -7.20
C GLU A 154 9.77 1.33 -7.58
N ASN A 155 10.41 2.37 -8.14
CA ASN A 155 9.70 3.59 -8.53
C ASN A 155 8.71 3.37 -9.69
N THR A 156 8.94 2.38 -10.56
CA THR A 156 7.98 2.04 -11.62
C THR A 156 6.77 1.30 -11.07
N ALA A 157 6.97 0.27 -10.29
CA ALA A 157 5.88 -0.54 -9.76
C ALA A 157 5.02 0.26 -8.76
N TYR A 158 5.65 0.92 -7.80
CA TYR A 158 4.98 1.63 -6.71
C TYR A 158 4.52 3.04 -7.12
N ASP A 159 5.47 3.93 -7.44
CA ASP A 159 5.18 5.35 -7.57
C ASP A 159 4.55 5.70 -8.91
N LYS A 160 5.13 5.25 -10.03
CA LYS A 160 4.53 5.44 -11.36
C LYS A 160 3.17 4.75 -11.45
N GLY A 161 3.01 3.56 -10.85
CA GLY A 161 1.73 2.86 -10.77
C GLY A 161 0.67 3.68 -10.03
N ALA A 162 1.02 4.24 -8.88
CA ALA A 162 0.12 5.10 -8.12
C ALA A 162 -0.19 6.43 -8.84
N VAL A 163 0.79 7.03 -9.50
CA VAL A 163 0.60 8.24 -10.33
C VAL A 163 -0.34 7.96 -11.48
N PHE A 164 -0.22 6.82 -12.17
CA PHE A 164 -1.14 6.41 -13.22
C PHE A 164 -2.60 6.41 -12.74
N LEU A 165 -2.87 5.82 -11.57
CA LEU A 165 -4.22 5.79 -10.98
C LEU A 165 -4.70 7.18 -10.58
N SER A 166 -3.82 8.02 -10.05
CA SER A 166 -4.13 9.41 -9.72
C SER A 166 -4.55 10.20 -10.95
N GLN A 167 -3.82 10.03 -12.07
CA GLN A 167 -4.13 10.65 -13.37
C GLN A 167 -5.43 10.10 -13.95
N LEU A 168 -5.63 8.79 -13.90
CA LEU A 168 -6.88 8.17 -14.34
C LEU A 168 -8.07 8.73 -13.58
N GLY A 169 -7.96 8.83 -12.25
CA GLY A 169 -8.99 9.41 -11.38
C GLY A 169 -9.27 10.89 -11.71
N TYR A 170 -8.27 11.64 -12.15
CA TYR A 170 -8.46 13.01 -12.64
C TYR A 170 -9.26 13.04 -13.94
N ILE A 171 -8.93 12.16 -14.89
CA ILE A 171 -9.57 12.13 -16.22
C ILE A 171 -11.03 11.66 -16.15
N ILE A 172 -11.30 10.56 -15.44
CA ILE A 172 -12.65 9.97 -15.39
C ILE A 172 -13.50 10.49 -14.23
N GLY A 173 -12.91 11.28 -13.34
CA GLY A 173 -13.51 11.76 -12.09
C GLY A 173 -13.32 10.78 -10.92
N LYS A 174 -12.93 11.30 -9.76
CA LYS A 174 -12.64 10.51 -8.56
C LYS A 174 -13.77 9.55 -8.16
N LYS A 175 -15.03 9.95 -8.34
CA LYS A 175 -16.18 9.07 -8.05
C LYS A 175 -16.15 7.82 -8.92
N ASN A 176 -15.87 7.95 -10.20
CA ASN A 176 -15.90 6.85 -11.16
C ASN A 176 -14.75 5.86 -10.94
N LEU A 177 -13.59 6.33 -10.42
CA LEU A 177 -12.46 5.46 -10.09
C LEU A 177 -12.82 4.42 -8.99
N PHE A 178 -13.71 4.78 -8.07
CA PHE A 178 -14.16 3.92 -6.98
C PHE A 178 -15.57 3.32 -7.18
N THR A 179 -16.23 3.61 -8.32
CA THR A 179 -17.60 3.18 -8.58
C THR A 179 -17.68 1.89 -9.39
N LEU A 180 -16.61 1.16 -9.58
CA LEU A 180 -16.66 -0.21 -10.12
C LEU A 180 -17.29 -1.16 -9.07
N ARG A 181 -18.49 -0.77 -8.61
CA ARG A 181 -19.38 -1.67 -7.88
C ARG A 181 -20.24 -2.39 -8.92
N THR A 182 -19.90 -3.62 -9.17
CA THR A 182 -20.87 -4.57 -9.74
C THR A 182 -21.85 -4.97 -8.67
#